data_1ce2653e697dec2467f84c800ba3d62f
#
_entry.id   1ce2653e697dec2467f84c800ba3d62f
#
_cell.length_a   1.000
_cell.length_b   1.000
_cell.length_c   1.000
_cell.angle_alpha   90.00
_cell.angle_beta   90.00
_cell.angle_gamma   90.00
#
_symmetry.space_group_name_H-M   'P 1'
#
loop_
_entity.id
_entity.type
_entity.pdbx_description
1 polymer ?
#
loop_
_entity_poly.entity_id
_entity_poly.type
_entity_poly.pdbx_seq_one_letter_code
_entity_poly.pdbx_strand_id
1 'polypeptide(L)'
;DRRQRQMCIRDRPTDVYFSRLVAYLWPHLTAENLATIRNWPLHEVFEQDGLIVSLAHNLPDKNHGHALYPDQPQLNFDQIAPDSQIDLAVYGHTHQQLLRYTSNGQVILNPGSIGQAYSPRPHLQTTTYADYALLQLNDGAITDLDLRQVPYDVSAELSLAKQQQLPYPEVYTKLRHTGATSTHNAAYLKQFEQRHDYQQEVAEFLHKYRHQH
;
A
#
# COMPACT_ATOMS: atom_id res chain seq x y z
N ASP A 1 6.15 -0.17 -27.02
CA ASP A 1 7.56 -0.50 -27.10
C ASP A 1 8.18 -0.48 -25.69
N ARG A 2 8.81 -1.61 -25.27
CA ARG A 2 9.43 -1.74 -23.92
C ARG A 2 10.52 -0.68 -23.69
N ARG A 3 11.23 -0.27 -24.73
CA ARG A 3 12.27 0.77 -24.63
C ARG A 3 11.68 2.16 -24.37
N GLN A 4 10.56 2.50 -24.99
CA GLN A 4 9.87 3.77 -24.75
C GLN A 4 9.26 3.87 -23.36
N ARG A 5 8.65 2.78 -22.83
CA ARG A 5 8.15 2.75 -21.46
C ARG A 5 9.27 2.92 -20.43
N GLN A 6 10.47 2.41 -20.69
CA GLN A 6 11.61 2.49 -19.79
C GLN A 6 12.34 3.84 -19.84
N MET A 7 12.28 4.57 -20.96
CA MET A 7 12.72 5.98 -20.99
C MET A 7 11.75 6.86 -20.18
N CYS A 8 10.44 6.58 -20.23
CA CYS A 8 9.44 7.33 -19.44
C CYS A 8 9.59 7.17 -17.92
N ILE A 9 10.03 6.01 -17.40
CA ILE A 9 10.24 5.79 -15.96
C ILE A 9 11.36 6.67 -15.42
N ARG A 10 12.37 7.00 -16.23
CA ARG A 10 13.52 7.80 -15.80
C ARG A 10 13.23 9.30 -15.66
N ASP A 11 12.14 9.78 -16.25
CA ASP A 11 11.87 11.22 -16.39
C ASP A 11 10.73 11.73 -15.52
N ARG A 12 9.96 10.80 -14.90
CA ARG A 12 8.85 11.18 -14.02
C ARG A 12 9.29 11.12 -12.56
N PRO A 13 9.25 12.24 -11.81
CA PRO A 13 9.67 12.26 -10.41
C PRO A 13 8.97 11.21 -9.53
N THR A 14 7.70 10.92 -9.81
CA THR A 14 6.96 9.87 -9.10
C THR A 14 7.53 8.47 -9.35
N ASP A 15 7.91 8.17 -10.59
CA ASP A 15 8.49 6.87 -10.94
C ASP A 15 9.91 6.72 -10.36
N VAL A 16 10.69 7.82 -10.36
CA VAL A 16 11.99 7.88 -9.68
C VAL A 16 11.84 7.64 -8.18
N TYR A 17 10.86 8.30 -7.54
CA TYR A 17 10.58 8.12 -6.12
C TYR A 17 10.34 6.64 -5.76
N PHE A 18 9.39 5.98 -6.41
CA PHE A 18 9.08 4.58 -6.12
C PHE A 18 10.25 3.64 -6.48
N SER A 19 10.90 3.87 -7.62
CA SER A 19 12.06 3.07 -8.02
C SER A 19 13.23 3.21 -7.05
N ARG A 20 13.44 4.40 -6.49
CA ARG A 20 14.50 4.65 -5.50
C ARG A 20 14.22 3.95 -4.18
N LEU A 21 12.96 3.88 -3.74
CA LEU A 21 12.58 3.09 -2.57
C LEU A 21 12.79 1.59 -2.80
N VAL A 22 12.47 1.08 -3.99
CA VAL A 22 12.78 -0.31 -4.37
C VAL A 22 14.28 -0.56 -4.36
N ALA A 23 15.08 0.33 -4.96
CA ALA A 23 16.53 0.22 -4.99
C ALA A 23 17.16 0.24 -3.58
N TYR A 24 16.57 0.98 -2.66
CA TYR A 24 16.97 1.00 -1.25
C TYR A 24 16.63 -0.32 -0.55
N LEU A 25 15.43 -0.86 -0.76
CA LEU A 25 14.99 -2.08 -0.13
C LEU A 25 15.71 -3.33 -0.68
N TRP A 26 16.04 -3.33 -1.95
CA TRP A 26 16.54 -4.50 -2.68
C TRP A 26 17.72 -5.22 -2.03
N PRO A 27 18.79 -4.54 -1.55
CA PRO A 27 19.93 -5.20 -0.91
C PRO A 27 19.59 -5.88 0.42
N HIS A 28 18.44 -5.56 1.03
CA HIS A 28 17.98 -6.12 2.30
C HIS A 28 17.08 -7.36 2.12
N LEU A 29 16.72 -7.68 0.88
CA LEU A 29 15.90 -8.84 0.56
C LEU A 29 16.79 -10.04 0.26
N THR A 30 16.50 -11.18 0.90
CA THR A 30 17.14 -12.46 0.59
C THR A 30 16.60 -13.02 -0.73
N ALA A 31 17.31 -14.00 -1.31
CA ALA A 31 16.81 -14.72 -2.49
C ALA A 31 15.46 -15.42 -2.22
N GLU A 32 15.25 -15.90 -1.01
CA GLU A 32 13.99 -16.51 -0.57
C GLU A 32 12.87 -15.47 -0.51
N ASN A 33 13.11 -14.28 0.08
CA ASN A 33 12.13 -13.19 0.08
C ASN A 33 11.72 -12.81 -1.34
N LEU A 34 12.71 -12.68 -2.25
CA LEU A 34 12.42 -12.33 -3.65
C LEU A 34 11.63 -13.42 -4.37
N ALA A 35 11.93 -14.71 -4.13
CA ALA A 35 11.18 -15.84 -4.67
C ALA A 35 9.73 -15.84 -4.15
N THR A 36 9.54 -15.60 -2.86
CA THR A 36 8.22 -15.49 -2.23
C THR A 36 7.41 -14.37 -2.85
N ILE A 37 7.97 -13.16 -2.92
CA ILE A 37 7.28 -11.98 -3.49
C ILE A 37 6.90 -12.18 -4.96
N ARG A 38 7.76 -12.85 -5.75
CA ARG A 38 7.48 -13.15 -7.17
C ARG A 38 6.32 -14.12 -7.35
N ASN A 39 6.11 -15.01 -6.40
CA ASN A 39 5.07 -16.04 -6.45
C ASN A 39 3.78 -15.63 -5.74
N TRP A 40 3.74 -14.48 -5.06
CA TRP A 40 2.51 -14.02 -4.43
C TRP A 40 1.43 -13.74 -5.47
N PRO A 41 0.24 -14.33 -5.32
CA PRO A 41 -0.89 -14.01 -6.17
C PRO A 41 -1.34 -12.57 -5.92
N LEU A 42 -2.02 -11.96 -6.91
CA LEU A 42 -2.69 -10.67 -6.72
C LEU A 42 -3.92 -10.79 -5.81
N HIS A 43 -4.50 -11.99 -5.79
CA HIS A 43 -5.73 -12.31 -5.10
C HIS A 43 -5.67 -13.75 -4.60
N GLU A 44 -6.08 -13.95 -3.37
CA GLU A 44 -6.19 -15.25 -2.74
C GLU A 44 -7.59 -15.44 -2.18
N VAL A 45 -8.13 -16.66 -2.34
CA VAL A 45 -9.43 -17.06 -1.76
C VAL A 45 -9.19 -18.32 -0.95
N PHE A 46 -9.65 -18.31 0.29
CA PHE A 46 -9.51 -19.43 1.21
C PHE A 46 -10.71 -19.54 2.13
N GLU A 47 -10.89 -20.70 2.73
CA GLU A 47 -11.90 -20.92 3.75
C GLU A 47 -11.28 -20.69 5.14
N GLN A 48 -11.98 -19.95 5.98
CA GLN A 48 -11.65 -19.78 7.37
C GLN A 48 -12.90 -19.88 8.24
N ASP A 49 -12.92 -20.90 9.08
CA ASP A 49 -14.03 -21.15 10.03
C ASP A 49 -15.42 -21.17 9.34
N GLY A 50 -15.52 -21.81 8.17
CA GLY A 50 -16.74 -21.94 7.39
C GLY A 50 -17.11 -20.72 6.54
N LEU A 51 -16.30 -19.64 6.56
CA LEU A 51 -16.45 -18.46 5.69
C LEU A 51 -15.48 -18.52 4.53
N ILE A 52 -15.93 -18.13 3.35
CA ILE A 52 -15.06 -17.94 2.18
C ILE A 52 -14.52 -16.52 2.20
N VAL A 53 -13.21 -16.40 2.40
CA VAL A 53 -12.49 -15.14 2.53
C VAL A 53 -11.70 -14.85 1.26
N SER A 54 -11.87 -13.66 0.74
CA SER A 54 -11.08 -13.09 -0.37
C SER A 54 -10.08 -12.09 0.19
N LEU A 55 -8.82 -12.22 -0.19
CA LEU A 55 -7.74 -11.30 0.21
C LEU A 55 -7.05 -10.76 -1.03
N ALA A 56 -6.99 -9.43 -1.16
CA ALA A 56 -6.28 -8.74 -2.23
C ALA A 56 -5.66 -7.44 -1.73
N HIS A 57 -4.64 -6.92 -2.41
CA HIS A 57 -4.12 -5.58 -2.07
C HIS A 57 -5.13 -4.48 -2.45
N ASN A 58 -5.77 -4.62 -3.60
CA ASN A 58 -6.81 -3.72 -4.12
C ASN A 58 -7.92 -4.57 -4.75
N LEU A 59 -8.16 -4.47 -6.05
CA LEU A 59 -9.07 -5.39 -6.76
C LEU A 59 -8.41 -6.76 -7.01
N PRO A 60 -9.18 -7.83 -7.21
CA PRO A 60 -8.63 -9.18 -7.45
C PRO A 60 -7.68 -9.28 -8.64
N ASP A 61 -7.88 -8.47 -9.66
CA ASP A 61 -7.10 -8.45 -10.90
C ASP A 61 -6.10 -7.28 -10.96
N LYS A 62 -6.09 -6.38 -9.95
CA LYS A 62 -5.33 -5.13 -10.01
C LYS A 62 -4.92 -4.63 -8.63
N ASN A 63 -3.62 -4.55 -8.38
CA ASN A 63 -3.05 -4.13 -7.11
C ASN A 63 -2.89 -2.60 -6.93
N HIS A 64 -3.40 -1.77 -7.84
CA HIS A 64 -3.25 -0.32 -7.83
C HIS A 64 -4.48 0.41 -8.40
N GLY A 65 -4.54 1.72 -8.22
CA GLY A 65 -5.61 2.58 -8.75
C GLY A 65 -6.53 3.10 -7.67
N HIS A 66 -7.58 3.83 -8.07
CA HIS A 66 -8.45 4.57 -7.14
C HIS A 66 -9.85 3.94 -6.99
N ALA A 67 -10.05 2.71 -7.49
CA ALA A 67 -11.37 2.10 -7.57
C ALA A 67 -12.05 1.89 -6.21
N LEU A 68 -11.27 1.59 -5.17
CA LEU A 68 -11.76 1.25 -3.83
C LEU A 68 -11.55 2.37 -2.78
N TYR A 69 -11.34 3.62 -3.22
CA TYR A 69 -11.37 4.73 -2.29
C TYR A 69 -12.79 4.93 -1.73
N PRO A 70 -12.93 5.36 -0.45
CA PRO A 70 -14.24 5.41 0.22
C PRO A 70 -15.29 6.26 -0.47
N ASP A 71 -14.90 7.23 -1.28
CA ASP A 71 -15.76 8.13 -2.04
C ASP A 71 -16.22 7.57 -3.41
N GLN A 72 -15.74 6.37 -3.76
CA GLN A 72 -16.06 5.76 -5.05
C GLN A 72 -17.45 5.11 -5.07
N PRO A 73 -18.04 4.95 -6.28
CA PRO A 73 -19.36 4.34 -6.44
C PRO A 73 -19.43 2.90 -5.92
N GLN A 74 -20.62 2.47 -5.49
CA GLN A 74 -20.89 1.10 -5.02
C GLN A 74 -20.46 0.05 -6.04
N LEU A 75 -20.71 0.28 -7.32
CA LEU A 75 -20.33 -0.64 -8.40
C LEU A 75 -18.84 -1.01 -8.41
N ASN A 76 -17.97 -0.11 -7.96
CA ASN A 76 -16.54 -0.42 -7.85
C ASN A 76 -16.27 -1.40 -6.71
N PHE A 77 -16.98 -1.25 -5.60
CA PHE A 77 -16.85 -2.15 -4.45
C PHE A 77 -17.44 -3.53 -4.72
N ASP A 78 -18.44 -3.64 -5.59
CA ASP A 78 -19.01 -4.93 -5.99
C ASP A 78 -17.99 -5.79 -6.77
N GLN A 79 -16.96 -5.18 -7.36
CA GLN A 79 -15.89 -5.88 -8.09
C GLN A 79 -14.86 -6.58 -7.19
N ILE A 80 -14.84 -6.29 -5.89
CA ILE A 80 -13.87 -6.89 -4.98
C ILE A 80 -14.22 -8.34 -4.61
N ALA A 81 -15.50 -8.67 -4.67
CA ALA A 81 -16.04 -10.00 -4.41
C ALA A 81 -16.93 -10.46 -5.59
N PRO A 82 -16.33 -10.74 -6.77
CA PRO A 82 -17.07 -11.06 -7.98
C PRO A 82 -17.78 -12.42 -7.90
N ASP A 83 -17.30 -13.33 -7.05
CA ASP A 83 -17.92 -14.63 -6.80
C ASP A 83 -18.92 -14.49 -5.63
N SER A 84 -20.15 -14.93 -5.85
CA SER A 84 -21.21 -14.91 -4.84
C SER A 84 -20.96 -15.85 -3.65
N GLN A 85 -19.97 -16.74 -3.74
CA GLN A 85 -19.58 -17.61 -2.63
C GLN A 85 -18.66 -16.90 -1.62
N ILE A 86 -18.09 -15.76 -1.98
CA ILE A 86 -17.25 -14.97 -1.06
C ILE A 86 -18.16 -14.32 -0.01
N ASP A 87 -17.87 -14.56 1.26
CA ASP A 87 -18.57 -13.96 2.40
C ASP A 87 -17.92 -12.67 2.86
N LEU A 88 -16.57 -12.65 2.87
CA LEU A 88 -15.75 -11.54 3.34
C LEU A 88 -14.63 -11.22 2.34
N ALA A 89 -14.56 -9.97 1.88
CA ALA A 89 -13.46 -9.45 1.08
C ALA A 89 -12.61 -8.49 1.91
N VAL A 90 -11.32 -8.83 2.09
CA VAL A 90 -10.35 -7.99 2.80
C VAL A 90 -9.39 -7.37 1.80
N TYR A 91 -9.17 -6.05 1.92
CA TYR A 91 -8.24 -5.34 1.07
C TYR A 91 -7.46 -4.26 1.83
N GLY A 92 -6.35 -3.76 1.25
CA GLY A 92 -5.52 -2.68 1.83
C GLY A 92 -5.54 -1.41 0.97
N HIS A 93 -4.40 -1.04 0.41
CA HIS A 93 -4.14 -0.01 -0.60
C HIS A 93 -4.52 1.43 -0.24
N THR A 94 -5.75 1.67 0.24
CA THR A 94 -6.26 3.02 0.48
C THR A 94 -5.80 3.62 1.81
N HIS A 95 -5.23 2.79 2.69
CA HIS A 95 -4.75 3.16 4.02
C HIS A 95 -5.83 3.78 4.93
N GLN A 96 -7.10 3.49 4.66
CA GLN A 96 -8.25 3.98 5.43
C GLN A 96 -9.04 2.79 5.97
N GLN A 97 -9.37 2.82 7.25
CA GLN A 97 -10.29 1.84 7.82
C GLN A 97 -11.66 1.98 7.14
N LEU A 98 -12.20 0.86 6.67
CA LEU A 98 -13.49 0.80 6.01
C LEU A 98 -14.19 -0.52 6.30
N LEU A 99 -15.44 -0.43 6.74
CA LEU A 99 -16.40 -1.52 6.72
C LEU A 99 -17.53 -1.15 5.75
N ARG A 100 -17.79 -1.99 4.79
CA ARG A 100 -18.82 -1.78 3.77
C ARG A 100 -19.39 -3.12 3.34
N TYR A 101 -20.45 -3.08 2.54
CA TYR A 101 -21.04 -4.26 1.93
C TYR A 101 -21.07 -4.10 0.41
N THR A 102 -20.97 -5.23 -0.31
CA THR A 102 -21.34 -5.28 -1.73
C THR A 102 -22.85 -5.13 -1.89
N SER A 103 -23.31 -4.90 -3.11
CA SER A 103 -24.75 -4.90 -3.42
C SER A 103 -25.40 -6.27 -3.17
N ASN A 104 -24.62 -7.34 -3.10
CA ASN A 104 -25.08 -8.71 -2.78
C ASN A 104 -25.00 -9.04 -1.27
N GLY A 105 -24.59 -8.09 -0.43
CA GLY A 105 -24.51 -8.27 1.03
C GLY A 105 -23.22 -8.89 1.54
N GLN A 106 -22.22 -9.14 0.71
CA GLN A 106 -20.91 -9.63 1.12
C GLN A 106 -20.18 -8.54 1.91
N VAL A 107 -19.45 -8.92 2.97
CA VAL A 107 -18.70 -7.97 3.81
C VAL A 107 -17.43 -7.52 3.11
N ILE A 108 -17.14 -6.22 3.14
CA ILE A 108 -15.89 -5.63 2.66
C ILE A 108 -15.19 -4.97 3.83
N LEU A 109 -13.92 -5.34 4.08
CA LEU A 109 -13.12 -4.83 5.16
C LEU A 109 -11.79 -4.29 4.66
N ASN A 110 -11.47 -3.06 5.05
CA ASN A 110 -10.11 -2.52 5.01
C ASN A 110 -9.65 -2.24 6.44
N PRO A 111 -8.60 -2.87 6.93
CA PRO A 111 -8.12 -2.66 8.30
C PRO A 111 -7.38 -1.32 8.49
N GLY A 112 -7.16 -0.55 7.44
CA GLY A 112 -6.38 0.69 7.48
C GLY A 112 -4.89 0.46 7.22
N SER A 113 -4.04 1.25 7.87
CA SER A 113 -2.59 1.19 7.69
C SER A 113 -1.86 1.25 9.02
N ILE A 114 -0.96 0.31 9.26
CA ILE A 114 -0.14 0.28 10.48
C ILE A 114 0.90 1.40 10.56
N GLY A 115 1.21 2.05 9.44
CA GLY A 115 2.27 3.05 9.41
C GLY A 115 1.99 4.29 8.58
N GLN A 116 0.96 4.28 7.74
CA GLN A 116 0.67 5.37 6.81
C GLN A 116 -0.82 5.63 6.68
N ALA A 117 -1.52 5.70 7.82
CA ALA A 117 -2.94 6.05 7.83
C ALA A 117 -3.18 7.33 7.01
N TYR A 118 -4.22 7.33 6.22
CA TYR A 118 -4.55 8.42 5.29
C TYR A 118 -6.02 8.83 5.44
N SER A 119 -6.26 10.13 5.41
CA SER A 119 -7.60 10.69 5.23
C SER A 119 -7.53 11.93 4.33
N PRO A 120 -8.45 12.12 3.38
CA PRO A 120 -8.55 13.35 2.62
C PRO A 120 -8.98 14.54 3.50
N ARG A 121 -9.45 14.26 4.73
CA ARG A 121 -9.84 15.25 5.73
C ARG A 121 -8.90 15.19 6.93
N PRO A 122 -7.93 16.12 7.05
CA PRO A 122 -6.91 16.08 8.11
C PRO A 122 -7.49 16.02 9.53
N HIS A 123 -8.65 16.63 9.76
CA HIS A 123 -9.31 16.63 11.07
C HIS A 123 -9.88 15.26 11.49
N LEU A 124 -10.02 14.33 10.53
CA LEU A 124 -10.51 12.97 10.79
C LEU A 124 -9.37 11.96 10.87
N GLN A 125 -8.13 12.41 10.76
CA GLN A 125 -6.97 11.54 10.71
C GLN A 125 -6.13 11.69 11.97
N THR A 126 -5.78 10.55 12.55
CA THR A 126 -4.79 10.46 13.61
C THR A 126 -3.51 9.86 13.03
N THR A 127 -2.57 10.72 12.61
CA THR A 127 -1.32 10.33 11.91
C THR A 127 -0.34 9.58 12.79
N THR A 128 -0.56 9.60 14.10
CA THR A 128 0.30 8.97 15.12
C THR A 128 -0.20 7.58 15.54
N TYR A 129 -1.22 7.05 14.87
CA TYR A 129 -1.81 5.76 15.19
C TYR A 129 -1.52 4.74 14.08
N ALA A 130 -1.40 3.49 14.52
CA ALA A 130 -1.39 2.32 13.65
C ALA A 130 -2.79 1.73 13.62
N ASP A 131 -3.33 1.53 12.42
CA ASP A 131 -4.65 0.96 12.23
C ASP A 131 -4.57 -0.54 12.01
N TYR A 132 -5.47 -1.30 12.61
CA TYR A 132 -5.67 -2.72 12.34
C TYR A 132 -7.11 -3.14 12.63
N ALA A 133 -7.48 -4.35 12.25
CA ALA A 133 -8.78 -4.93 12.55
C ALA A 133 -8.62 -6.26 13.29
N LEU A 134 -9.53 -6.54 14.21
CA LEU A 134 -9.74 -7.86 14.78
C LEU A 134 -11.08 -8.38 14.33
N LEU A 135 -11.07 -9.61 13.82
CA LEU A 135 -12.27 -10.37 13.50
C LEU A 135 -12.35 -11.57 14.42
N GLN A 136 -13.50 -11.79 14.99
CA GLN A 136 -13.84 -13.02 15.69
C GLN A 136 -14.78 -13.83 14.82
N LEU A 137 -14.36 -15.03 14.49
CA LEU A 137 -15.14 -15.97 13.70
C LEU A 137 -15.60 -17.11 14.61
N ASN A 138 -16.80 -17.60 14.42
CA ASN A 138 -17.32 -18.75 15.12
C ASN A 138 -18.45 -19.41 14.35
N ASP A 139 -18.31 -20.70 14.05
CA ASP A 139 -19.31 -21.52 13.36
C ASP A 139 -19.83 -20.89 12.06
N GLY A 140 -18.95 -20.39 11.22
CA GLY A 140 -19.30 -19.79 9.93
C GLY A 140 -19.92 -18.38 10.04
N ALA A 141 -19.73 -17.70 11.15
CA ALA A 141 -20.22 -16.33 11.34
C ALA A 141 -19.14 -15.38 11.83
N ILE A 142 -19.23 -14.12 11.39
CA ILE A 142 -18.46 -13.02 12.00
C ILE A 142 -19.22 -12.61 13.26
N THR A 143 -18.68 -12.97 14.45
CA THR A 143 -19.32 -12.68 15.75
C THR A 143 -18.87 -11.36 16.35
N ASP A 144 -17.69 -10.86 15.94
CA ASP A 144 -17.20 -9.53 16.30
C ASP A 144 -16.29 -8.96 15.23
N LEU A 145 -16.33 -7.66 15.03
CA LEU A 145 -15.44 -6.92 14.12
C LEU A 145 -15.06 -5.60 14.79
N ASP A 146 -13.79 -5.47 15.16
CA ASP A 146 -13.27 -4.32 15.89
C ASP A 146 -12.18 -3.62 15.06
N LEU A 147 -12.44 -2.37 14.65
CA LEU A 147 -11.48 -1.51 13.98
C LEU A 147 -10.69 -0.73 15.02
N ARG A 148 -9.43 -1.06 15.19
CA ARG A 148 -8.56 -0.53 16.24
C ARG A 148 -7.54 0.45 15.74
N GLN A 149 -7.18 1.38 16.62
CA GLN A 149 -6.10 2.34 16.44
C GLN A 149 -5.19 2.33 17.67
N VAL A 150 -3.88 2.15 17.45
CA VAL A 150 -2.88 2.12 18.51
C VAL A 150 -1.88 3.25 18.31
N PRO A 151 -1.68 4.11 19.32
CA PRO A 151 -0.64 5.12 19.27
C PRO A 151 0.74 4.48 19.31
N TYR A 152 1.70 5.07 18.57
CA TYR A 152 3.10 4.69 18.62
C TYR A 152 4.01 5.91 18.52
N ASP A 153 5.28 5.74 18.84
CA ASP A 153 6.27 6.83 18.82
C ASP A 153 6.74 7.12 17.40
N VAL A 154 6.07 8.07 16.75
CA VAL A 154 6.43 8.56 15.40
C VAL A 154 7.83 9.21 15.41
N SER A 155 8.28 9.81 16.52
CA SER A 155 9.60 10.44 16.59
C SER A 155 10.71 9.39 16.58
N ALA A 156 10.50 8.27 17.28
CA ALA A 156 11.41 7.13 17.24
C ALA A 156 11.48 6.52 15.83
N GLU A 157 10.33 6.36 15.16
CA GLU A 157 10.25 5.87 13.77
C GLU A 157 11.03 6.79 12.80
N LEU A 158 10.82 8.10 12.87
CA LEU A 158 11.53 9.07 12.02
C LEU A 158 13.04 9.09 12.30
N SER A 159 13.43 8.91 13.57
CA SER A 159 14.84 8.82 13.96
C SER A 159 15.49 7.57 13.37
N LEU A 160 14.78 6.43 13.41
CA LEU A 160 15.22 5.18 12.81
C LEU A 160 15.32 5.29 11.28
N ALA A 161 14.32 5.86 10.63
CA ALA A 161 14.32 6.09 9.18
C ALA A 161 15.53 6.93 8.73
N LYS A 162 15.86 7.96 9.50
CA LYS A 162 17.05 8.79 9.25
C LYS A 162 18.34 8.00 9.48
N GLN A 163 18.44 7.24 10.57
CA GLN A 163 19.61 6.40 10.88
C GLN A 163 19.83 5.34 9.79
N GLN A 164 18.76 4.76 9.27
CA GLN A 164 18.80 3.80 8.17
C GLN A 164 18.95 4.43 6.78
N GLN A 165 19.10 5.75 6.71
CA GLN A 165 19.28 6.49 5.46
C GLN A 165 18.15 6.29 4.45
N LEU A 166 16.90 6.23 4.93
CA LEU A 166 15.73 6.11 4.06
C LEU A 166 15.73 7.22 3.01
N PRO A 167 15.59 6.92 1.71
CA PRO A 167 15.48 7.95 0.67
C PRO A 167 14.27 8.86 0.87
N TYR A 168 14.38 10.10 0.44
CA TYR A 168 13.33 11.11 0.57
C TYR A 168 12.85 11.32 2.02
N PRO A 169 13.75 11.50 3.00
CA PRO A 169 13.38 11.57 4.42
C PRO A 169 12.38 12.69 4.71
N GLU A 170 12.43 13.82 3.99
CA GLU A 170 11.50 14.93 4.16
C GLU A 170 10.08 14.58 3.67
N VAL A 171 9.96 13.81 2.57
CA VAL A 171 8.68 13.32 2.07
C VAL A 171 8.05 12.38 3.09
N TYR A 172 8.85 11.48 3.65
CA TYR A 172 8.43 10.56 4.71
C TYR A 172 8.04 11.31 5.98
N THR A 173 8.87 12.23 6.45
CA THR A 173 8.59 13.05 7.64
C THR A 173 7.29 13.83 7.49
N LYS A 174 7.07 14.48 6.34
CA LYS A 174 5.82 15.19 6.06
C LYS A 174 4.61 14.25 6.12
N LEU A 175 4.71 13.09 5.49
CA LEU A 175 3.65 12.08 5.52
C LEU A 175 3.32 11.66 6.96
N ARG A 176 4.35 11.37 7.77
CA ARG A 176 4.17 10.92 9.16
C ARG A 176 3.53 11.98 10.06
N HIS A 177 3.87 13.26 9.88
CA HIS A 177 3.32 14.34 10.69
C HIS A 177 1.96 14.85 10.24
N THR A 178 1.68 14.80 8.94
CA THR A 178 0.48 15.42 8.38
C THR A 178 -0.55 14.44 7.83
N GLY A 179 -0.16 13.17 7.64
CA GLY A 179 -0.96 12.18 6.91
C GLY A 179 -1.20 12.52 5.44
N ALA A 180 -0.69 13.67 4.98
CA ALA A 180 -0.86 14.09 3.59
C ALA A 180 0.22 13.48 2.71
N THR A 181 -0.20 12.63 1.78
CA THR A 181 0.72 12.06 0.78
C THR A 181 1.20 13.13 -0.20
N SER A 182 2.48 13.10 -0.52
CA SER A 182 3.10 13.93 -1.58
C SER A 182 3.75 13.07 -2.66
N THR A 183 3.56 11.76 -2.62
CA THR A 183 4.23 10.78 -3.50
C THR A 183 3.80 10.88 -4.97
N HIS A 184 2.67 11.53 -5.25
CA HIS A 184 2.19 11.82 -6.60
C HIS A 184 2.35 13.30 -7.01
N ASN A 185 2.96 14.13 -6.16
CA ASN A 185 3.24 15.53 -6.47
C ASN A 185 4.62 15.65 -7.17
N ALA A 186 4.61 15.58 -8.50
CA ALA A 186 5.83 15.61 -9.30
C ALA A 186 6.67 16.88 -9.06
N ALA A 187 6.05 18.05 -8.90
CA ALA A 187 6.76 19.31 -8.64
C ALA A 187 7.46 19.30 -7.27
N TYR A 188 6.82 18.72 -6.26
CA TYR A 188 7.41 18.56 -4.94
C TYR A 188 8.55 17.54 -4.95
N LEU A 189 8.38 16.38 -5.58
CA LEU A 189 9.43 15.36 -5.68
C LEU A 189 10.65 15.84 -6.46
N LYS A 190 10.46 16.63 -7.52
CA LYS A 190 11.56 17.17 -8.33
C LYS A 190 12.54 18.04 -7.55
N GLN A 191 12.10 18.68 -6.46
CA GLN A 191 12.99 19.48 -5.59
C GLN A 191 14.06 18.62 -4.90
N PHE A 192 13.77 17.35 -4.66
CA PHE A 192 14.74 16.42 -4.05
C PHE A 192 15.70 15.84 -5.07
N GLU A 193 15.29 15.64 -6.30
CA GLU A 193 16.15 15.21 -7.40
C GLU A 193 17.25 16.23 -7.70
N GLN A 194 17.01 17.52 -7.42
CA GLN A 194 18.03 18.56 -7.57
C GLN A 194 19.08 18.57 -6.45
N ARG A 195 18.78 17.94 -5.32
CA ARG A 195 19.66 17.87 -4.14
C ARG A 195 20.36 16.52 -4.01
N HIS A 196 19.84 15.51 -4.66
CA HIS A 196 20.30 14.14 -4.60
C HIS A 196 20.31 13.55 -6.01
N ASP A 197 21.29 12.71 -6.29
CA ASP A 197 21.42 12.05 -7.60
C ASP A 197 20.47 10.84 -7.77
N TYR A 198 19.25 10.94 -7.21
CA TYR A 198 18.29 9.81 -7.19
C TYR A 198 17.95 9.29 -8.58
N GLN A 199 17.86 10.17 -9.58
CA GLN A 199 17.59 9.77 -10.94
C GLN A 199 18.73 8.91 -11.50
N GLN A 200 19.98 9.27 -11.24
CA GLN A 200 21.16 8.51 -11.64
C GLN A 200 21.24 7.18 -10.87
N GLU A 201 21.05 7.20 -9.54
CA GLU A 201 21.05 5.99 -8.71
C GLU A 201 20.01 4.96 -9.18
N VAL A 202 18.80 5.41 -9.53
CA VAL A 202 17.76 4.57 -10.11
C VAL A 202 18.17 4.02 -11.47
N ALA A 203 18.80 4.83 -12.32
CA ALA A 203 19.27 4.39 -13.62
C ALA A 203 20.34 3.29 -13.51
N GLU A 204 21.29 3.44 -12.58
CA GLU A 204 22.32 2.46 -12.27
C GLU A 204 21.74 1.16 -11.70
N PHE A 205 20.81 1.27 -10.74
CA PHE A 205 20.10 0.11 -10.20
C PHE A 205 19.36 -0.67 -11.28
N LEU A 206 18.58 0.00 -12.12
CA LEU A 206 17.83 -0.64 -13.20
C LEU A 206 18.76 -1.26 -14.26
N HIS A 207 19.91 -0.65 -14.52
CA HIS A 207 20.92 -1.21 -15.41
C HIS A 207 21.50 -2.51 -14.83
N LYS A 208 21.94 -2.49 -13.58
CA LYS A 208 22.48 -3.67 -12.87
C LYS A 208 21.46 -4.81 -12.82
N TYR A 209 20.20 -4.50 -12.51
CA TYR A 209 19.14 -5.50 -12.41
C TYR A 209 18.83 -6.19 -13.74
N ARG A 210 18.92 -5.50 -14.87
CA ARG A 210 18.69 -6.08 -16.20
C ARG A 210 19.75 -7.10 -16.63
N HIS A 211 20.94 -7.01 -16.11
CA HIS A 211 22.04 -7.90 -16.46
C HIS A 211 22.18 -9.10 -15.52
N GLN A 212 21.36 -9.16 -14.47
CA GLN A 212 21.37 -10.27 -13.49
C GLN A 212 20.18 -11.24 -13.66
N HIS A 213 19.23 -10.94 -14.56
CA HIS A 213 18.02 -11.70 -14.87
C HIS A 213 17.66 -11.58 -16.36
#